data_86805d1f683ce09a62b6d459d68df7bc
#
_entry.id   86805d1f683ce09a62b6d459d68df7bc
#
_cell.length_a   1.000
_cell.length_b   1.000
_cell.length_c   1.000
_cell.angle_alpha   90.00
_cell.angle_beta   90.00
_cell.angle_gamma   90.00
#
_symmetry.space_group_name_H-M   'P 1'
#
loop_
_entity.id
_entity.type
_entity.pdbx_description
1 polymer ?
#
loop_
_entity_poly.entity_id
_entity_poly.type
_entity_poly.pdbx_seq_one_letter_code
_entity_poly.pdbx_strand_id
1 'polypeptide(L)'
;VQKPTLKNFSDLVAVMSNSWVPFSRYIFNSFFITAAGTAGNVIFASMAAYPLAKKQFPGGGAFFKLIVFSLMFTPAVTSIPTYMVMSTLGWIDSYLAIVVPAFGSTLGLYLIRQFMLGVPNALLEAAKIDGASEWRIFWRIVMPQVKPAWLTAMIFSVQNLWNVGSSNFIYEEKLKTLPYAMSQIVSAGIARAGVGAASTVVMMIVPIAIFLFAQNNIVETMASSGIK
;
A
#
# COMPACT_ATOMS: atom_id res chain seq x y z
N VAL A 1 -16.95 -30.77 5.94
CA VAL A 1 -18.08 -30.08 5.30
C VAL A 1 -18.91 -31.13 4.60
N GLN A 2 -20.07 -31.48 5.17
CA GLN A 2 -20.88 -32.59 4.64
C GLN A 2 -21.70 -32.16 3.39
N LYS A 3 -22.01 -30.88 3.22
CA LYS A 3 -22.72 -30.34 2.04
C LYS A 3 -22.21 -28.92 1.75
N PRO A 4 -21.37 -28.67 0.72
CA PRO A 4 -20.98 -27.33 0.35
C PRO A 4 -22.20 -26.55 -0.16
N THR A 5 -22.40 -25.32 0.33
CA THR A 5 -23.51 -24.45 -0.06
C THR A 5 -23.03 -23.02 -0.20
N LEU A 6 -23.57 -22.29 -1.15
CA LEU A 6 -23.34 -20.85 -1.36
C LEU A 6 -24.28 -19.98 -0.50
N LYS A 7 -25.10 -20.59 0.36
CA LYS A 7 -26.07 -19.86 1.19
C LYS A 7 -25.40 -18.75 2.02
N ASN A 8 -24.21 -18.98 2.57
CA ASN A 8 -23.49 -17.97 3.35
C ASN A 8 -23.14 -16.72 2.53
N PHE A 9 -22.93 -16.83 1.22
CA PHE A 9 -22.69 -15.68 0.35
C PHE A 9 -24.00 -14.94 0.04
N SER A 10 -25.13 -15.64 -0.16
CA SER A 10 -26.44 -14.99 -0.32
C SER A 10 -26.87 -14.28 0.96
N ASP A 11 -26.64 -14.89 2.12
CA ASP A 11 -26.93 -14.29 3.42
C ASP A 11 -26.02 -13.06 3.68
N LEU A 12 -24.76 -13.10 3.24
CA LEU A 12 -23.85 -11.95 3.26
C LEU A 12 -24.44 -10.79 2.47
N VAL A 13 -24.85 -11.03 1.22
CA VAL A 13 -25.47 -9.99 0.37
C VAL A 13 -26.75 -9.44 1.01
N ALA A 14 -27.59 -10.28 1.59
CA ALA A 14 -28.81 -9.86 2.28
C ALA A 14 -28.52 -8.97 3.51
N VAL A 15 -27.50 -9.32 4.31
CA VAL A 15 -27.08 -8.48 5.44
C VAL A 15 -26.51 -7.14 4.96
N MET A 16 -25.78 -7.15 3.86
CA MET A 16 -25.17 -5.96 3.28
C MET A 16 -26.20 -5.00 2.66
N SER A 17 -27.28 -5.53 2.07
CA SER A 17 -28.35 -4.72 1.48
C SER A 17 -29.19 -3.97 2.54
N ASN A 18 -29.22 -4.45 3.78
CA ASN A 18 -29.92 -3.83 4.90
C ASN A 18 -29.08 -2.89 5.76
N SER A 19 -27.87 -2.55 5.31
CA SER A 19 -27.00 -1.62 6.04
C SER A 19 -27.44 -0.16 5.87
N TRP A 20 -27.23 0.67 6.91
CA TRP A 20 -27.57 2.11 6.90
C TRP A 20 -26.88 2.89 5.77
N VAL A 21 -25.64 2.52 5.43
CA VAL A 21 -24.90 3.06 4.29
C VAL A 21 -24.88 2.01 3.19
N PRO A 22 -25.12 2.38 1.91
CA PRO A 22 -25.04 1.45 0.79
C PRO A 22 -23.68 0.74 0.75
N PHE A 23 -23.70 -0.58 0.60
CA PHE A 23 -22.49 -1.40 0.62
C PHE A 23 -21.47 -0.98 -0.44
N SER A 24 -21.92 -0.51 -1.60
CA SER A 24 -21.09 0.06 -2.65
C SER A 24 -20.18 1.19 -2.14
N ARG A 25 -20.61 1.93 -1.12
CA ARG A 25 -19.81 3.01 -0.54
C ARG A 25 -18.58 2.48 0.19
N TYR A 26 -18.71 1.42 0.99
CA TYR A 26 -17.57 0.78 1.66
C TYR A 26 -16.57 0.21 0.66
N ILE A 27 -17.07 -0.41 -0.44
CA ILE A 27 -16.22 -0.90 -1.53
C ILE A 27 -15.45 0.25 -2.16
N PHE A 28 -16.16 1.32 -2.55
CA PHE A 28 -15.56 2.51 -3.16
C PHE A 28 -14.48 3.11 -2.25
N ASN A 29 -14.77 3.29 -0.97
CA ASN A 29 -13.83 3.84 0.00
C ASN A 29 -12.56 2.99 0.09
N SER A 30 -12.69 1.67 0.18
CA SER A 30 -11.54 0.76 0.21
C SER A 30 -10.71 0.82 -1.07
N PHE A 31 -11.34 0.80 -2.24
CA PHE A 31 -10.64 0.92 -3.51
C PHE A 31 -9.95 2.28 -3.64
N PHE A 32 -10.63 3.37 -3.31
CA PHE A 32 -10.07 4.71 -3.40
C PHE A 32 -8.86 4.89 -2.48
N ILE A 33 -9.00 4.53 -1.20
CA ILE A 33 -7.90 4.62 -0.21
C ILE A 33 -6.72 3.76 -0.65
N THR A 34 -6.98 2.52 -1.07
CA THR A 34 -5.92 1.60 -1.50
C THR A 34 -5.23 2.08 -2.76
N ALA A 35 -5.99 2.49 -3.78
CA ALA A 35 -5.42 2.96 -5.05
C ALA A 35 -4.64 4.26 -4.88
N ALA A 36 -5.25 5.28 -4.26
CA ALA A 36 -4.63 6.58 -4.07
C ALA A 36 -3.41 6.50 -3.14
N GLY A 37 -3.54 5.77 -2.01
CA GLY A 37 -2.46 5.59 -1.05
C GLY A 37 -1.29 4.80 -1.65
N THR A 38 -1.57 3.73 -2.40
CA THR A 38 -0.51 2.92 -3.05
C THR A 38 0.18 3.69 -4.16
N ALA A 39 -0.57 4.38 -5.03
CA ALA A 39 0.02 5.20 -6.10
C ALA A 39 0.94 6.29 -5.52
N GLY A 40 0.46 7.03 -4.53
CA GLY A 40 1.26 8.03 -3.84
C GLY A 40 2.48 7.42 -3.16
N ASN A 41 2.32 6.30 -2.45
CA ASN A 41 3.44 5.58 -1.82
C ASN A 41 4.54 5.27 -2.84
N VAL A 42 4.21 4.58 -3.93
CA VAL A 42 5.21 4.19 -4.96
C VAL A 42 5.87 5.41 -5.58
N ILE A 43 5.11 6.45 -5.93
CA ILE A 43 5.63 7.67 -6.54
C ILE A 43 6.58 8.39 -5.59
N PHE A 44 6.12 8.73 -4.37
CA PHE A 44 6.93 9.51 -3.42
C PHE A 44 8.11 8.73 -2.88
N ALA A 45 7.95 7.42 -2.60
CA ALA A 45 9.06 6.57 -2.20
C ALA A 45 10.13 6.46 -3.29
N SER A 46 9.74 6.32 -4.57
CA SER A 46 10.67 6.27 -5.70
C SER A 46 11.39 7.59 -5.90
N MET A 47 10.65 8.71 -5.83
CA MET A 47 11.23 10.05 -5.97
C MET A 47 12.22 10.37 -4.85
N ALA A 48 11.96 9.93 -3.63
CA ALA A 48 12.87 10.10 -2.49
C ALA A 48 14.06 9.11 -2.54
N ALA A 49 13.84 7.89 -3.02
CA ALA A 49 14.88 6.87 -3.15
C ALA A 49 15.94 7.24 -4.18
N TYR A 50 15.56 7.91 -5.27
CA TYR A 50 16.47 8.25 -6.38
C TYR A 50 17.64 9.14 -5.95
N PRO A 51 17.44 10.31 -5.33
CA PRO A 51 18.56 11.12 -4.85
C PRO A 51 19.38 10.42 -3.76
N LEU A 52 18.73 9.66 -2.87
CA LEU A 52 19.43 8.89 -1.84
C LEU A 52 20.28 7.74 -2.38
N ALA A 53 19.98 7.23 -3.59
CA ALA A 53 20.75 6.18 -4.24
C ALA A 53 21.80 6.71 -5.21
N LYS A 54 21.53 7.81 -5.93
CA LYS A 54 22.30 8.24 -7.09
C LYS A 54 22.98 9.60 -6.96
N LYS A 55 22.63 10.38 -5.93
CA LYS A 55 23.22 11.68 -5.69
C LYS A 55 24.05 11.66 -4.42
N GLN A 56 25.24 12.25 -4.50
CA GLN A 56 26.05 12.51 -3.31
C GLN A 56 25.72 13.92 -2.82
N PHE A 57 25.12 14.00 -1.64
CA PHE A 57 24.85 15.27 -0.98
C PHE A 57 25.19 15.16 0.52
N PRO A 58 25.61 16.27 1.15
CA PRO A 58 25.97 16.26 2.56
C PRO A 58 24.75 15.86 3.41
N GLY A 59 24.95 14.91 4.34
CA GLY A 59 23.88 14.42 5.20
C GLY A 59 23.03 13.28 4.64
N GLY A 60 23.12 12.92 3.35
CA GLY A 60 22.31 11.87 2.73
C GLY A 60 22.42 10.51 3.42
N GLY A 61 23.64 10.14 3.84
CA GLY A 61 23.85 8.90 4.60
C GLY A 61 23.24 8.92 6.01
N ALA A 62 23.31 10.04 6.70
CA ALA A 62 22.68 10.20 8.02
C ALA A 62 21.16 10.17 7.90
N PHE A 63 20.59 10.85 6.91
CA PHE A 63 19.16 10.84 6.63
C PHE A 63 18.66 9.43 6.32
N PHE A 64 19.39 8.66 5.50
CA PHE A 64 19.02 7.28 5.21
C PHE A 64 19.08 6.39 6.47
N LYS A 65 20.09 6.59 7.36
CA LYS A 65 20.14 5.87 8.65
C LYS A 65 18.90 6.15 9.50
N LEU A 66 18.40 7.40 9.54
CA LEU A 66 17.16 7.75 10.24
C LEU A 66 15.96 7.02 9.65
N ILE A 67 15.88 6.91 8.31
CA ILE A 67 14.81 6.14 7.64
C ILE A 67 14.88 4.67 8.04
N VAL A 68 16.05 4.06 8.03
CA VAL A 68 16.24 2.65 8.46
C VAL A 68 15.86 2.49 9.94
N PHE A 69 16.29 3.42 10.78
CA PHE A 69 15.93 3.41 12.20
C PHE A 69 14.42 3.52 12.43
N SER A 70 13.72 4.29 11.61
CA SER A 70 12.26 4.43 11.70
C SER A 70 11.50 3.12 11.42
N LEU A 71 12.10 2.16 10.70
CA LEU A 71 11.50 0.83 10.50
C LEU A 71 11.39 0.01 11.79
N MET A 72 12.11 0.39 12.83
CA MET A 72 12.04 -0.27 14.14
C MET A 72 10.84 0.16 14.98
N PHE A 73 10.19 1.27 14.62
CA PHE A 73 9.01 1.77 15.33
C PHE A 73 7.76 1.04 14.88
N THR A 74 7.05 0.48 15.83
CA THR A 74 5.76 -0.16 15.57
C THR A 74 4.63 0.87 15.47
N PRO A 75 3.56 0.61 14.70
CA PRO A 75 2.39 1.48 14.65
C PRO A 75 1.78 1.79 16.02
N ALA A 76 1.91 0.89 16.99
CA ALA A 76 1.41 1.09 18.35
C ALA A 76 2.06 2.30 19.04
N VAL A 77 3.37 2.51 18.84
CA VAL A 77 4.11 3.64 19.43
C VAL A 77 3.78 4.95 18.73
N THR A 78 3.59 4.92 17.41
CA THR A 78 3.36 6.12 16.60
C THR A 78 1.89 6.53 16.51
N SER A 79 0.96 5.71 17.00
CA SER A 79 -0.49 5.96 16.86
C SER A 79 -0.96 7.26 17.51
N ILE A 80 -0.54 7.54 18.74
CA ILE A 80 -0.93 8.75 19.47
C ILE A 80 -0.35 10.02 18.82
N PRO A 81 0.98 10.12 18.57
CA PRO A 81 1.55 11.26 17.85
C PRO A 81 0.89 11.49 16.48
N THR A 82 0.62 10.42 15.73
CA THR A 82 -0.03 10.53 14.42
C THR A 82 -1.44 11.10 14.57
N TYR A 83 -2.21 10.63 15.56
CA TYR A 83 -3.56 11.18 15.83
C TYR A 83 -3.52 12.68 16.14
N MET A 84 -2.57 13.10 16.99
CA MET A 84 -2.40 14.53 17.34
C MET A 84 -2.12 15.38 16.09
N VAL A 85 -1.22 14.92 15.22
CA VAL A 85 -0.90 15.61 13.97
C VAL A 85 -2.14 15.68 13.06
N MET A 86 -2.86 14.57 12.86
CA MET A 86 -4.07 14.53 12.01
C MET A 86 -5.17 15.46 12.56
N SER A 87 -5.33 15.47 13.88
CA SER A 87 -6.28 16.37 14.56
C SER A 87 -5.91 17.84 14.36
N THR A 88 -4.63 18.19 14.55
CA THR A 88 -4.15 19.57 14.37
C THR A 88 -4.29 20.05 12.91
N LEU A 89 -4.13 19.14 11.94
CA LEU A 89 -4.32 19.44 10.52
C LEU A 89 -5.80 19.48 10.10
N GLY A 90 -6.73 19.11 10.99
CA GLY A 90 -8.16 19.03 10.65
C GLY A 90 -8.51 17.92 9.68
N TRP A 91 -7.70 16.83 9.63
CA TRP A 91 -7.87 15.71 8.70
C TRP A 91 -8.70 14.56 9.29
N ILE A 92 -9.13 14.67 10.54
CA ILE A 92 -10.06 13.72 11.14
C ILE A 92 -11.35 13.67 10.31
N ASP A 93 -11.93 12.49 10.15
CA ASP A 93 -13.08 12.23 9.28
C ASP A 93 -12.86 12.62 7.80
N SER A 94 -11.63 12.37 7.31
CA SER A 94 -11.26 12.58 5.92
C SER A 94 -10.40 11.42 5.40
N TYR A 95 -10.49 11.14 4.10
CA TYR A 95 -9.58 10.20 3.42
C TYR A 95 -8.11 10.62 3.57
N LEU A 96 -7.84 11.92 3.72
CA LEU A 96 -6.47 12.46 3.86
C LEU A 96 -5.75 11.87 5.07
N ALA A 97 -6.48 11.59 6.16
CA ALA A 97 -5.90 10.99 7.37
C ALA A 97 -5.32 9.59 7.16
N ILE A 98 -5.74 8.87 6.11
CA ILE A 98 -5.20 7.54 5.76
C ILE A 98 -4.29 7.62 4.55
N VAL A 99 -4.71 8.33 3.50
CA VAL A 99 -4.01 8.34 2.20
C VAL A 99 -2.67 9.06 2.28
N VAL A 100 -2.63 10.24 2.93
CA VAL A 100 -1.39 11.03 2.98
C VAL A 100 -0.28 10.38 3.82
N PRO A 101 -0.54 9.85 5.03
CA PRO A 101 0.48 9.11 5.77
C PRO A 101 1.01 7.87 5.02
N ALA A 102 0.19 7.24 4.18
CA ALA A 102 0.62 6.10 3.38
C ALA A 102 1.72 6.46 2.37
N PHE A 103 1.82 7.72 1.92
CA PHE A 103 2.88 8.19 1.03
C PHE A 103 4.28 8.08 1.66
N GLY A 104 4.37 8.15 3.00
CA GLY A 104 5.60 8.11 3.76
C GLY A 104 6.11 6.71 4.13
N SER A 105 5.78 5.66 3.36
CA SER A 105 6.24 4.30 3.65
C SER A 105 7.77 4.18 3.61
N THR A 106 8.37 3.99 4.76
CA THR A 106 9.81 3.81 4.93
C THR A 106 10.30 2.49 4.32
N LEU A 107 9.51 1.43 4.39
CA LEU A 107 9.83 0.14 3.78
C LEU A 107 9.88 0.23 2.25
N GLY A 108 8.90 0.90 1.63
CA GLY A 108 8.87 1.11 0.19
C GLY A 108 10.09 1.87 -0.30
N LEU A 109 10.44 2.98 0.38
CA LEU A 109 11.62 3.78 0.09
C LEU A 109 12.91 2.96 0.24
N TYR A 110 13.05 2.21 1.33
CA TYR A 110 14.20 1.34 1.57
C TYR A 110 14.41 0.34 0.44
N LEU A 111 13.35 -0.42 0.08
CA LEU A 111 13.41 -1.44 -0.98
C LEU A 111 13.80 -0.82 -2.33
N ILE A 112 13.10 0.22 -2.74
CA ILE A 112 13.35 0.88 -4.03
C ILE A 112 14.76 1.44 -4.10
N ARG A 113 15.26 2.07 -3.02
CA ARG A 113 16.62 2.57 -2.94
C ARG A 113 17.66 1.45 -3.11
N GLN A 114 17.48 0.30 -2.46
CA GLN A 114 18.42 -0.82 -2.58
C GLN A 114 18.56 -1.30 -4.03
N PHE A 115 17.44 -1.39 -4.74
CA PHE A 115 17.47 -1.74 -6.16
C PHE A 115 18.08 -0.63 -7.03
N MET A 116 17.79 0.64 -6.74
CA MET A 116 18.37 1.77 -7.46
C MET A 116 19.90 1.83 -7.33
N LEU A 117 20.46 1.39 -6.21
CA LEU A 117 21.93 1.31 -6.06
C LEU A 117 22.57 0.38 -7.11
N GLY A 118 21.89 -0.69 -7.50
CA GLY A 118 22.35 -1.63 -8.53
C GLY A 118 22.32 -1.10 -9.97
N VAL A 119 21.65 0.01 -10.24
CA VAL A 119 21.61 0.62 -11.58
C VAL A 119 22.98 1.24 -11.89
N PRO A 120 23.67 0.89 -12.99
CA PRO A 120 25.00 1.44 -13.31
C PRO A 120 24.97 2.95 -13.53
N ASN A 121 25.89 3.68 -12.91
CA ASN A 121 25.98 5.13 -13.09
C ASN A 121 26.35 5.53 -14.52
N ALA A 122 27.12 4.69 -15.22
CA ALA A 122 27.48 4.90 -16.62
C ALA A 122 26.25 5.11 -17.53
N LEU A 123 25.12 4.42 -17.26
CA LEU A 123 23.88 4.63 -18.01
C LEU A 123 23.28 6.01 -17.77
N LEU A 124 23.39 6.53 -16.56
CA LEU A 124 22.90 7.86 -16.20
C LEU A 124 23.77 8.95 -16.81
N GLU A 125 25.09 8.73 -16.83
CA GLU A 125 26.08 9.65 -17.43
C GLU A 125 25.92 9.71 -18.95
N ALA A 126 25.80 8.56 -19.62
CA ALA A 126 25.53 8.50 -21.07
C ALA A 126 24.25 9.26 -21.42
N ALA A 127 23.17 9.04 -20.69
CA ALA A 127 21.91 9.75 -20.91
C ALA A 127 22.03 11.28 -20.71
N LYS A 128 22.90 11.73 -19.79
CA LYS A 128 23.18 13.16 -19.61
C LYS A 128 23.95 13.75 -20.78
N ILE A 129 24.92 13.01 -21.32
CA ILE A 129 25.65 13.41 -22.53
C ILE A 129 24.68 13.56 -23.70
N ASP A 130 23.68 12.67 -23.81
CA ASP A 130 22.59 12.72 -24.81
C ASP A 130 21.57 13.85 -24.51
N GLY A 131 21.79 14.70 -23.50
CA GLY A 131 20.93 15.83 -23.18
C GLY A 131 19.64 15.47 -22.45
N ALA A 132 19.52 14.27 -21.86
CA ALA A 132 18.35 13.89 -21.09
C ALA A 132 18.30 14.65 -19.75
N SER A 133 17.15 15.25 -19.44
CA SER A 133 16.90 15.85 -18.13
C SER A 133 16.86 14.79 -17.03
N GLU A 134 17.17 15.19 -15.78
CA GLU A 134 17.09 14.30 -14.60
C GLU A 134 15.73 13.61 -14.47
N TRP A 135 14.64 14.30 -14.77
CA TRP A 135 13.28 13.77 -14.78
C TRP A 135 13.09 12.67 -15.83
N ARG A 136 13.66 12.86 -17.03
CA ARG A 136 13.64 11.85 -18.09
C ARG A 136 14.47 10.64 -17.72
N ILE A 137 15.65 10.83 -17.12
CA ILE A 137 16.52 9.77 -16.63
C ILE A 137 15.76 8.94 -15.57
N PHE A 138 15.16 9.62 -14.59
CA PHE A 138 14.40 8.95 -13.53
C PHE A 138 13.28 8.07 -14.09
N TRP A 139 12.36 8.64 -14.90
CA TRP A 139 11.18 7.91 -15.35
C TRP A 139 11.44 6.89 -16.48
N ARG A 140 12.36 7.20 -17.40
CA ARG A 140 12.59 6.35 -18.59
C ARG A 140 13.74 5.37 -18.47
N ILE A 141 14.68 5.62 -17.58
CA ILE A 141 15.88 4.77 -17.42
C ILE A 141 15.84 4.03 -16.09
N VAL A 142 15.72 4.76 -14.97
CA VAL A 142 15.85 4.15 -13.63
C VAL A 142 14.59 3.38 -13.25
N MET A 143 13.40 3.98 -13.35
CA MET A 143 12.15 3.34 -12.91
C MET A 143 11.84 2.01 -13.60
N PRO A 144 12.06 1.82 -14.92
CA PRO A 144 11.90 0.52 -15.56
C PRO A 144 12.86 -0.55 -15.05
N GLN A 145 14.10 -0.18 -14.74
CA GLN A 145 15.11 -1.13 -14.25
C GLN A 145 14.85 -1.61 -12.81
N VAL A 146 14.21 -0.77 -11.99
CA VAL A 146 13.84 -1.11 -10.61
C VAL A 146 12.40 -1.60 -10.49
N LYS A 147 11.80 -2.06 -11.60
CA LYS A 147 10.42 -2.56 -11.66
C LYS A 147 10.08 -3.57 -10.55
N PRO A 148 10.91 -4.58 -10.24
CA PRO A 148 10.59 -5.52 -9.17
C PRO A 148 10.46 -4.86 -7.80
N ALA A 149 11.30 -3.87 -7.51
CA ALA A 149 11.28 -3.19 -6.21
C ALA A 149 9.99 -2.39 -5.98
N TRP A 150 9.60 -1.56 -6.97
CA TRP A 150 8.37 -0.78 -6.81
C TRP A 150 7.10 -1.64 -6.93
N LEU A 151 7.12 -2.77 -7.66
CA LEU A 151 6.03 -3.75 -7.63
C LEU A 151 5.90 -4.40 -6.25
N THR A 152 7.02 -4.77 -5.63
CA THR A 152 7.03 -5.32 -4.27
C THR A 152 6.50 -4.27 -3.27
N ALA A 153 6.96 -3.02 -3.36
CA ALA A 153 6.46 -1.94 -2.53
C ALA A 153 4.95 -1.69 -2.73
N MET A 154 4.46 -1.80 -3.98
CA MET A 154 3.05 -1.74 -4.32
C MET A 154 2.24 -2.85 -3.64
N ILE A 155 2.71 -4.10 -3.67
CA ILE A 155 2.03 -5.23 -3.03
C ILE A 155 1.90 -4.99 -1.52
N PHE A 156 2.99 -4.61 -0.84
CA PHE A 156 2.95 -4.31 0.59
C PHE A 156 2.02 -3.14 0.92
N SER A 157 2.04 -2.10 0.10
CA SER A 157 1.15 -0.95 0.27
C SER A 157 -0.31 -1.34 0.12
N VAL A 158 -0.64 -2.12 -0.92
CA VAL A 158 -2.01 -2.62 -1.14
C VAL A 158 -2.45 -3.50 0.04
N GLN A 159 -1.62 -4.45 0.48
CA GLN A 159 -1.96 -5.31 1.61
C GLN A 159 -2.26 -4.52 2.89
N ASN A 160 -1.42 -3.51 3.18
CA ASN A 160 -1.62 -2.67 4.36
C ASN A 160 -2.89 -1.82 4.25
N LEU A 161 -3.10 -1.13 3.13
CA LEU A 161 -4.22 -0.20 2.94
C LEU A 161 -5.55 -0.92 2.75
N TRP A 162 -5.55 -2.06 2.05
CA TRP A 162 -6.74 -2.89 1.88
C TRP A 162 -7.27 -3.44 3.19
N ASN A 163 -6.37 -3.73 4.14
CA ASN A 163 -6.74 -4.26 5.45
C ASN A 163 -7.00 -3.19 6.53
N VAL A 164 -6.99 -1.90 6.16
CA VAL A 164 -7.35 -0.82 7.09
C VAL A 164 -8.83 -0.95 7.47
N GLY A 165 -9.10 -1.60 8.58
CA GLY A 165 -10.45 -1.88 9.08
C GLY A 165 -11.05 -0.73 9.86
N SER A 166 -10.61 -0.57 11.10
CA SER A 166 -11.00 0.57 11.94
C SER A 166 -9.84 1.53 12.02
N SER A 167 -9.93 2.65 11.33
CA SER A 167 -8.98 3.74 11.51
C SER A 167 -9.44 4.59 12.69
N ASN A 168 -8.53 4.92 13.60
CA ASN A 168 -8.78 5.85 14.69
C ASN A 168 -9.06 7.29 14.20
N PHE A 169 -9.03 7.50 12.90
CA PHE A 169 -9.18 8.81 12.26
C PHE A 169 -10.54 9.00 11.57
N ILE A 170 -11.31 7.91 11.34
CA ILE A 170 -12.59 7.97 10.64
C ILE A 170 -13.70 7.48 11.58
N TYR A 171 -14.58 8.39 11.95
CA TYR A 171 -15.75 8.16 12.79
C TYR A 171 -17.03 8.11 11.96
N GLU A 172 -17.10 8.94 10.89
CA GLU A 172 -18.27 9.00 10.01
C GLU A 172 -18.45 7.68 9.23
N GLU A 173 -19.63 7.07 9.36
CA GLU A 173 -19.94 5.76 8.77
C GLU A 173 -19.78 5.73 7.24
N LYS A 174 -20.11 6.84 6.57
CA LYS A 174 -20.02 6.97 5.11
C LYS A 174 -18.59 6.92 4.55
N LEU A 175 -17.58 7.16 5.40
CA LEU A 175 -16.16 7.16 5.04
C LEU A 175 -15.45 5.86 5.41
N LYS A 176 -16.12 4.97 6.13
CA LYS A 176 -15.53 3.71 6.58
C LYS A 176 -15.28 2.75 5.43
N THR A 177 -14.36 1.83 5.66
CA THR A 177 -13.84 0.89 4.66
C THR A 177 -14.60 -0.44 4.68
N LEU A 178 -14.42 -1.24 3.63
CA LEU A 178 -14.98 -2.58 3.52
C LEU A 178 -14.54 -3.50 4.67
N PRO A 179 -13.24 -3.56 5.09
CA PRO A 179 -12.83 -4.34 6.24
C PRO A 179 -13.57 -3.97 7.53
N TYR A 180 -13.86 -2.69 7.73
CA TYR A 180 -14.67 -2.27 8.86
C TYR A 180 -16.08 -2.87 8.80
N ALA A 181 -16.77 -2.72 7.68
CA ALA A 181 -18.12 -3.28 7.51
C ALA A 181 -18.13 -4.81 7.71
N MET A 182 -17.12 -5.52 7.20
CA MET A 182 -16.96 -6.96 7.39
C MET A 182 -16.71 -7.33 8.86
N SER A 183 -15.88 -6.56 9.56
CA SER A 183 -15.61 -6.80 11.00
C SER A 183 -16.88 -6.66 11.85
N GLN A 184 -17.79 -5.74 11.51
CA GLN A 184 -19.08 -5.60 12.19
C GLN A 184 -19.98 -6.85 12.00
N ILE A 185 -19.92 -7.48 10.84
CA ILE A 185 -20.66 -8.73 10.57
C ILE A 185 -20.10 -9.87 11.44
N VAL A 186 -18.78 -9.98 11.53
CA VAL A 186 -18.10 -11.03 12.32
C VAL A 186 -18.34 -10.82 13.83
N SER A 187 -18.33 -9.58 14.30
CA SER A 187 -18.55 -9.26 15.73
C SER A 187 -19.96 -9.59 16.22
N ALA A 188 -20.91 -9.86 15.32
CA ALA A 188 -22.25 -10.31 15.68
C ALA A 188 -22.31 -11.75 16.23
N GLY A 189 -21.16 -12.42 16.38
CA GLY A 189 -20.99 -13.66 17.12
C GLY A 189 -21.19 -14.95 16.30
N ILE A 190 -21.22 -16.08 17.02
CA ILE A 190 -21.24 -17.45 16.45
C ILE A 190 -22.44 -17.67 15.51
N ALA A 191 -23.57 -17.01 15.74
CA ALA A 191 -24.76 -17.12 14.91
C ALA A 191 -24.51 -16.68 13.44
N ARG A 192 -23.48 -15.87 13.19
CA ARG A 192 -23.09 -15.39 11.84
C ARG A 192 -21.72 -15.91 11.38
N ALA A 193 -21.19 -16.96 12.01
CA ALA A 193 -19.86 -17.49 11.67
C ALA A 193 -19.73 -17.88 10.19
N GLY A 194 -20.77 -18.44 9.58
CA GLY A 194 -20.77 -18.77 8.14
C GLY A 194 -20.68 -17.54 7.24
N VAL A 195 -21.45 -16.49 7.58
CA VAL A 195 -21.40 -15.19 6.85
C VAL A 195 -20.06 -14.52 7.07
N GLY A 196 -19.48 -14.60 8.28
CA GLY A 196 -18.13 -14.10 8.57
C GLY A 196 -17.06 -14.81 7.76
N ALA A 197 -17.14 -16.13 7.59
CA ALA A 197 -16.23 -16.88 6.72
C ALA A 197 -16.37 -16.45 5.24
N ALA A 198 -17.60 -16.26 4.75
CA ALA A 198 -17.83 -15.75 3.40
C ALA A 198 -17.26 -14.35 3.20
N SER A 199 -17.39 -13.46 4.20
CA SER A 199 -16.81 -12.11 4.15
C SER A 199 -15.29 -12.14 4.08
N THR A 200 -14.63 -13.03 4.82
CA THR A 200 -13.18 -13.22 4.76
C THR A 200 -12.71 -13.65 3.38
N VAL A 201 -13.43 -14.58 2.73
CA VAL A 201 -13.11 -14.99 1.35
C VAL A 201 -13.21 -13.82 0.38
N VAL A 202 -14.28 -13.00 0.49
CA VAL A 202 -14.44 -11.79 -0.36
C VAL A 202 -13.27 -10.82 -0.16
N MET A 203 -12.85 -10.62 1.10
CA MET A 203 -11.73 -9.74 1.42
C MET A 203 -10.38 -10.23 0.85
N MET A 204 -10.20 -11.54 0.70
CA MET A 204 -8.96 -12.12 0.15
C MET A 204 -8.84 -11.98 -1.38
N ILE A 205 -9.94 -11.77 -2.09
CA ILE A 205 -9.94 -11.71 -3.57
C ILE A 205 -8.98 -10.64 -4.10
N VAL A 206 -9.06 -9.43 -3.56
CA VAL A 206 -8.26 -8.29 -4.07
C VAL A 206 -6.76 -8.46 -3.81
N PRO A 207 -6.28 -8.77 -2.60
CA PRO A 207 -4.86 -9.05 -2.36
C PRO A 207 -4.32 -10.20 -3.21
N ILE A 208 -5.08 -11.29 -3.37
CA ILE A 208 -4.68 -12.44 -4.19
C ILE A 208 -4.59 -12.03 -5.67
N ALA A 209 -5.59 -11.33 -6.20
CA ALA A 209 -5.58 -10.87 -7.59
C ALA A 209 -4.35 -9.99 -7.88
N ILE A 210 -4.06 -9.02 -7.01
CA ILE A 210 -2.89 -8.14 -7.17
C ILE A 210 -1.58 -8.92 -7.08
N PHE A 211 -1.48 -9.88 -6.16
CA PHE A 211 -0.32 -10.74 -6.07
C PHE A 211 -0.12 -11.55 -7.36
N LEU A 212 -1.17 -12.18 -7.90
CA LEU A 212 -1.12 -12.95 -9.14
C LEU A 212 -0.69 -12.10 -10.35
N PHE A 213 -1.13 -10.84 -10.44
CA PHE A 213 -0.69 -9.92 -11.49
C PHE A 213 0.78 -9.50 -11.33
N ALA A 214 1.25 -9.33 -10.11
CA ALA A 214 2.60 -8.84 -9.85
C ALA A 214 3.67 -9.94 -9.85
N GLN A 215 3.34 -11.18 -9.46
CA GLN A 215 4.29 -12.28 -9.29
C GLN A 215 5.09 -12.61 -10.57
N ASN A 216 4.43 -12.62 -11.73
CA ASN A 216 5.09 -12.94 -13.00
C ASN A 216 6.24 -11.96 -13.30
N ASN A 217 6.02 -10.67 -13.07
CA ASN A 217 7.04 -9.64 -13.28
C ASN A 217 8.19 -9.72 -12.25
N ILE A 218 7.92 -10.18 -11.03
CA ILE A 218 8.94 -10.34 -9.99
C ILE A 218 9.82 -11.55 -10.31
N VAL A 219 9.20 -12.69 -10.64
CA VAL A 219 9.92 -13.94 -10.96
C VAL A 219 10.78 -13.81 -12.21
N GLU A 220 10.25 -13.22 -13.28
CA GLU A 220 10.98 -13.01 -14.53
C GLU A 220 12.25 -12.17 -14.33
N THR A 221 12.16 -11.13 -13.49
CA THR A 221 13.31 -10.25 -13.24
C THR A 221 14.33 -10.89 -12.30
N MET A 222 13.89 -11.72 -11.35
CA MET A 222 14.81 -12.48 -10.49
C MET A 222 15.55 -13.57 -11.30
N ALA A 223 14.87 -14.23 -12.24
CA ALA A 223 15.50 -15.20 -13.11
C ALA A 223 16.56 -14.56 -14.02
N SER A 224 16.30 -13.38 -14.56
CA SER A 224 17.25 -12.65 -15.41
C SER A 224 18.47 -12.11 -14.65
N SER A 225 18.33 -11.80 -13.35
CA SER A 225 19.42 -11.33 -12.49
C SER A 225 20.29 -12.45 -11.91
N GLY A 226 19.80 -13.69 -11.91
CA GLY A 226 20.50 -14.89 -11.43
C GLY A 226 21.40 -15.58 -12.46
N ILE A 227 21.39 -15.15 -13.72
CA ILE A 227 22.26 -15.68 -14.78
C ILE A 227 23.46 -14.74 -14.93
N LYS A 228 24.41 -14.85 -14.00
CA LYS A 228 25.80 -14.39 -14.16
C LYS A 228 26.73 -15.39 -13.52
#